data_fdd0dee39ff36dac7cf80b8266de2b4f
#
_entry.id   fdd0dee39ff36dac7cf80b8266de2b4f
#
_cell.length_a   1.000
_cell.length_b   1.000
_cell.length_c   1.000
_cell.angle_alpha   90.00
_cell.angle_beta   90.00
_cell.angle_gamma   90.00
#
_symmetry.space_group_name_H-M   'P 1'
#
loop_
_entity.id
_entity.type
_entity.pdbx_description
1 polymer ?
#
loop_
_entity_poly.entity_id
_entity_poly.type
_entity_poly.pdbx_seq_one_letter_code
_entity_poly.pdbx_strand_id
1 'polypeptide(L)'
;MRQVLQITIVVVVLSIAFAAAAQKPIVYPAKGQSSAQQSKDDSQCYSWARQNTGIDPAAIASTPVPQETGPAVGGGERVRGSLRGAAGGAAIGAIAGDAGAGAGIGAIAGTMVGGRRERQARDARNQQAVGQQQEMIHTFYRAYGACMEGRGYTIK
;
A
#
# COMPACT_ATOMS: atom_id res chain seq x y z
N MET A 1 11.69 -13.02 -31.32
CA MET A 1 10.31 -13.25 -30.83
C MET A 1 10.18 -13.27 -29.32
N ARG A 2 10.98 -14.03 -28.54
CA ARG A 2 10.90 -14.04 -27.07
C ARG A 2 11.13 -12.68 -26.41
N GLN A 3 12.10 -11.88 -26.87
CA GLN A 3 12.37 -10.55 -26.30
C GLN A 3 11.24 -9.55 -26.55
N VAL A 4 10.63 -9.58 -27.73
CA VAL A 4 9.49 -8.72 -28.06
C VAL A 4 8.28 -9.07 -27.23
N LEU A 5 8.03 -10.35 -26.98
CA LEU A 5 6.95 -10.83 -26.10
C LEU A 5 7.16 -10.40 -24.65
N GLN A 6 8.39 -10.44 -24.15
CA GLN A 6 8.72 -9.99 -22.80
C GLN A 6 8.54 -8.48 -22.61
N ILE A 7 8.94 -7.69 -23.61
CA ILE A 7 8.77 -6.23 -23.58
C ILE A 7 7.28 -5.84 -23.62
N THR A 8 6.47 -6.52 -24.45
CA THR A 8 5.03 -6.28 -24.51
C THR A 8 4.33 -6.62 -23.19
N ILE A 9 4.70 -7.72 -22.53
CA ILE A 9 4.13 -8.10 -21.22
C ILE A 9 4.50 -7.06 -20.16
N VAL A 10 5.74 -6.57 -20.12
CA VAL A 10 6.18 -5.55 -19.18
C VAL A 10 5.45 -4.22 -19.39
N VAL A 11 5.26 -3.79 -20.63
CA VAL A 11 4.52 -2.57 -20.97
C VAL A 11 3.05 -2.67 -20.59
N VAL A 12 2.40 -3.82 -20.82
CA VAL A 12 1.00 -4.06 -20.45
C VAL A 12 0.83 -4.08 -18.92
N VAL A 13 1.76 -4.68 -18.18
CA VAL A 13 1.71 -4.70 -16.71
C VAL A 13 1.94 -3.30 -16.12
N LEU A 14 2.82 -2.47 -16.72
CA LEU A 14 3.01 -1.09 -16.30
C LEU A 14 1.78 -0.21 -16.53
N SER A 15 0.98 -0.51 -17.56
CA SER A 15 -0.21 0.28 -17.91
C SER A 15 -1.39 0.10 -16.94
N ILE A 16 -1.42 -0.98 -16.16
CA ILE A 16 -2.52 -1.33 -15.23
C ILE A 16 -2.32 -0.67 -13.85
N ALA A 17 -1.12 -0.12 -13.57
CA ALA A 17 -0.81 0.49 -12.27
C ALA A 17 -1.37 1.92 -12.10
N PHE A 18 -2.13 2.46 -13.06
CA PHE A 18 -2.73 3.78 -12.97
C PHE A 18 -4.16 3.73 -12.43
N ALA A 19 -4.36 4.41 -11.30
CA ALA A 19 -5.61 4.91 -10.77
C ALA A 19 -6.37 4.04 -9.76
N ALA A 20 -5.86 4.00 -8.54
CA ALA A 20 -6.75 4.04 -7.38
C ALA A 20 -6.57 5.40 -6.66
N ALA A 21 -6.67 6.50 -7.38
CA ALA A 21 -6.92 7.79 -6.75
C ALA A 21 -8.35 7.72 -6.20
N ALA A 22 -8.53 7.94 -4.88
CA ALA A 22 -9.86 8.07 -4.29
C ALA A 22 -10.54 9.26 -4.98
N GLN A 23 -11.44 8.95 -5.91
CA GLN A 23 -12.09 9.96 -6.73
C GLN A 23 -13.15 10.68 -5.89
N LYS A 24 -13.17 12.02 -5.97
CA LYS A 24 -14.27 12.80 -5.41
C LYS A 24 -15.57 12.28 -6.03
N PRO A 25 -16.60 11.95 -5.21
CA PRO A 25 -17.86 11.45 -5.73
C PRO A 25 -18.54 12.48 -6.63
N ILE A 26 -19.25 12.00 -7.63
CA ILE A 26 -20.01 12.84 -8.54
C ILE A 26 -21.35 13.18 -7.90
N VAL A 27 -21.66 14.48 -7.84
CA VAL A 27 -22.86 15.02 -7.19
C VAL A 27 -23.82 15.55 -8.23
N TYR A 28 -25.06 15.04 -8.23
CA TYR A 28 -26.13 15.47 -9.14
C TYR A 28 -27.27 16.14 -8.37
N PRO A 29 -27.77 17.33 -8.81
CA PRO A 29 -28.93 17.98 -8.21
C PRO A 29 -30.20 17.18 -8.54
N ALA A 30 -30.85 16.58 -7.52
CA ALA A 30 -32.07 15.78 -7.71
C ALA A 30 -33.36 16.61 -7.58
N LYS A 31 -33.27 17.84 -7.08
CA LYS A 31 -34.41 18.75 -6.84
C LYS A 31 -34.34 20.06 -7.65
N GLY A 32 -33.57 20.07 -8.75
CA GLY A 32 -33.44 21.26 -9.60
C GLY A 32 -32.61 22.40 -8.99
N GLN A 33 -31.69 22.10 -8.06
CA GLN A 33 -30.79 23.10 -7.47
C GLN A 33 -29.93 23.76 -8.56
N SER A 34 -29.76 25.08 -8.48
CA SER A 34 -28.90 25.82 -9.38
C SER A 34 -27.42 25.50 -9.12
N SER A 35 -26.55 25.79 -10.09
CA SER A 35 -25.09 25.62 -9.94
C SER A 35 -24.53 26.48 -8.81
N ALA A 36 -25.05 27.68 -8.59
CA ALA A 36 -24.66 28.55 -7.49
C ALA A 36 -25.04 27.94 -6.13
N GLN A 37 -26.23 27.35 -6.02
CA GLN A 37 -26.65 26.66 -4.81
C GLN A 37 -25.80 25.41 -4.58
N GLN A 38 -25.53 24.64 -5.62
CA GLN A 38 -24.68 23.44 -5.53
C GLN A 38 -23.27 23.79 -5.02
N SER A 39 -22.66 24.86 -5.53
CA SER A 39 -21.33 25.30 -5.09
C SER A 39 -21.31 25.71 -3.60
N LYS A 40 -22.36 26.37 -3.14
CA LYS A 40 -22.52 26.72 -1.72
C LYS A 40 -22.70 25.49 -0.84
N ASP A 41 -23.55 24.56 -1.26
CA ASP A 41 -23.79 23.32 -0.53
C ASP A 41 -22.56 22.42 -0.52
N ASP A 42 -21.81 22.32 -1.61
CA ASP A 42 -20.54 21.60 -1.71
C ASP A 42 -19.53 22.11 -0.67
N SER A 43 -19.32 23.43 -0.60
CA SER A 43 -18.37 24.04 0.34
C SER A 43 -18.78 23.84 1.80
N GLN A 44 -20.07 23.91 2.10
CA GLN A 44 -20.59 23.70 3.44
C GLN A 44 -20.49 22.24 3.86
N CYS A 45 -20.86 21.29 2.98
CA CYS A 45 -20.76 19.88 3.26
C CYS A 45 -19.31 19.40 3.35
N TYR A 46 -18.40 19.98 2.56
CA TYR A 46 -16.97 19.74 2.68
C TYR A 46 -16.44 20.17 4.05
N SER A 47 -16.76 21.39 4.49
CA SER A 47 -16.35 21.90 5.80
C SER A 47 -16.95 21.09 6.94
N TRP A 48 -18.23 20.73 6.84
CA TRP A 48 -18.90 19.88 7.82
C TRP A 48 -18.27 18.51 7.92
N ALA A 49 -17.97 17.85 6.79
CA ALA A 49 -17.32 16.54 6.78
C ALA A 49 -15.93 16.60 7.42
N ARG A 50 -15.13 17.65 7.14
CA ARG A 50 -13.83 17.86 7.81
C ARG A 50 -13.97 17.97 9.32
N GLN A 51 -14.94 18.77 9.80
CA GLN A 51 -15.15 18.96 11.24
C GLN A 51 -15.60 17.67 11.92
N ASN A 52 -16.46 16.88 11.28
CA ASN A 52 -17.02 15.67 11.87
C ASN A 52 -16.07 14.46 11.81
N THR A 53 -15.24 14.36 10.77
CA THR A 53 -14.30 13.25 10.61
C THR A 53 -12.90 13.56 11.11
N GLY A 54 -12.55 14.84 11.26
CA GLY A 54 -11.18 15.29 11.52
C GLY A 54 -10.22 15.08 10.33
N ILE A 55 -10.76 14.70 9.16
CA ILE A 55 -9.95 14.34 7.99
C ILE A 55 -9.97 15.48 6.98
N ASP A 56 -8.79 15.89 6.52
CA ASP A 56 -8.63 16.82 5.40
C ASP A 56 -8.06 16.08 4.18
N PRO A 57 -8.89 15.80 3.15
CA PRO A 57 -8.42 15.07 1.97
C PRO A 57 -7.30 15.78 1.21
N ALA A 58 -7.29 17.13 1.22
CA ALA A 58 -6.26 17.91 0.54
C ALA A 58 -4.90 17.75 1.26
N ALA A 59 -4.91 17.76 2.59
CA ALA A 59 -3.71 17.51 3.39
C ALA A 59 -3.19 16.09 3.18
N ILE A 60 -4.09 15.10 3.18
CA ILE A 60 -3.74 13.70 2.93
C ILE A 60 -3.15 13.52 1.53
N ALA A 61 -3.76 14.09 0.49
CA ALA A 61 -3.28 13.98 -0.88
C ALA A 61 -1.90 14.63 -1.09
N SER A 62 -1.57 15.67 -0.32
CA SER A 62 -0.27 16.34 -0.37
C SER A 62 0.82 15.66 0.48
N THR A 63 0.44 14.72 1.35
CA THR A 63 1.38 14.02 2.23
C THR A 63 1.74 12.66 1.61
N PRO A 64 3.00 12.46 1.20
CA PRO A 64 3.44 11.16 0.71
C PRO A 64 3.24 10.07 1.77
N VAL A 65 2.74 8.92 1.37
CA VAL A 65 2.70 7.76 2.26
C VAL A 65 4.13 7.38 2.63
N PRO A 66 4.50 7.33 3.91
CA PRO A 66 5.82 6.87 4.32
C PRO A 66 6.06 5.45 3.80
N GLN A 67 7.06 5.30 2.95
CA GLN A 67 7.48 4.01 2.41
C GLN A 67 8.66 3.51 3.22
N GLU A 68 8.55 2.32 3.80
CA GLU A 68 9.70 1.68 4.42
C GLU A 68 10.68 1.24 3.32
N THR A 69 11.76 1.97 3.19
CA THR A 69 12.90 1.60 2.37
C THR A 69 13.95 0.93 3.27
N GLY A 70 14.15 -0.37 3.11
CA GLY A 70 15.20 -1.07 3.87
C GLY A 70 16.55 -0.94 3.18
N PRO A 71 17.67 -1.17 3.93
CA PRO A 71 18.99 -1.21 3.34
C PRO A 71 19.05 -2.28 2.25
N ALA A 72 19.73 -1.97 1.15
CA ALA A 72 19.93 -2.91 0.05
C ALA A 72 20.68 -4.19 0.49
N VAL A 73 21.47 -4.08 1.56
CA VAL A 73 22.26 -5.16 2.16
C VAL A 73 22.23 -5.06 3.69
N GLY A 74 21.99 -6.16 4.41
CA GLY A 74 22.24 -6.24 5.85
C GLY A 74 21.07 -5.97 6.79
N GLY A 75 19.85 -6.37 6.47
CA GLY A 75 18.75 -6.37 7.46
C GLY A 75 18.93 -7.44 8.54
N GLY A 76 18.47 -7.17 9.77
CA GLY A 76 18.56 -8.09 10.91
C GLY A 76 17.97 -9.49 10.64
N GLU A 77 16.96 -9.58 9.79
CA GLU A 77 16.35 -10.86 9.36
C GLU A 77 17.29 -11.71 8.51
N ARG A 78 18.20 -11.10 7.74
CA ARG A 78 19.23 -11.84 7.00
C ARG A 78 20.26 -12.46 7.95
N VAL A 79 20.67 -11.72 8.97
CA VAL A 79 21.59 -12.21 10.01
C VAL A 79 20.93 -13.33 10.80
N ARG A 80 19.66 -13.17 11.21
CA ARG A 80 18.88 -14.23 11.86
C ARG A 80 18.71 -15.44 10.94
N GLY A 81 18.41 -15.22 9.66
CA GLY A 81 18.28 -16.27 8.66
C GLY A 81 19.57 -17.04 8.48
N SER A 82 20.73 -16.36 8.38
CA SER A 82 22.04 -17.00 8.26
C SER A 82 22.40 -17.83 9.50
N LEU A 83 22.16 -17.29 10.70
CA LEU A 83 22.42 -18.02 11.95
C LEU A 83 21.55 -19.29 12.09
N ARG A 84 20.25 -19.19 11.79
CA ARG A 84 19.36 -20.37 11.82
C ARG A 84 19.72 -21.38 10.73
N GLY A 85 20.07 -20.90 9.54
CA GLY A 85 20.51 -21.73 8.43
C GLY A 85 21.83 -22.43 8.74
N ALA A 86 22.80 -21.73 9.35
CA ALA A 86 24.07 -22.30 9.77
C ALA A 86 23.88 -23.39 10.81
N ALA A 87 23.05 -23.16 11.85
CA ALA A 87 22.78 -24.13 12.90
C ALA A 87 22.09 -25.39 12.34
N GLY A 88 21.05 -25.22 11.50
CA GLY A 88 20.36 -26.36 10.85
C GLY A 88 21.26 -27.11 9.87
N GLY A 89 22.03 -26.38 9.07
CA GLY A 89 22.98 -26.98 8.12
C GLY A 89 24.13 -27.71 8.80
N ALA A 90 24.64 -27.19 9.92
CA ALA A 90 25.67 -27.87 10.73
C ALA A 90 25.16 -29.23 11.29
N ALA A 91 23.92 -29.25 11.79
CA ALA A 91 23.31 -30.45 12.30
C ALA A 91 23.17 -31.55 11.20
N ILE A 92 22.72 -31.15 10.01
CA ILE A 92 22.59 -32.10 8.85
C ILE A 92 23.98 -32.52 8.35
N GLY A 93 24.93 -31.54 8.24
CA GLY A 93 26.30 -31.79 7.81
C GLY A 93 27.06 -32.69 8.76
N ALA A 94 26.82 -32.63 10.08
CA ALA A 94 27.41 -33.53 11.07
C ALA A 94 26.99 -34.99 10.84
N ILE A 95 25.74 -35.22 10.40
CA ILE A 95 25.27 -36.56 10.05
C ILE A 95 25.93 -37.07 8.76
N ALA A 96 26.21 -36.12 7.81
CA ALA A 96 26.87 -36.44 6.54
C ALA A 96 28.40 -36.46 6.60
N GLY A 97 29.01 -36.16 7.78
CA GLY A 97 30.45 -36.20 8.00
C GLY A 97 31.16 -34.87 7.81
N ASP A 98 30.50 -33.80 7.48
CA ASP A 98 31.09 -32.45 7.35
C ASP A 98 30.15 -31.30 7.84
N ALA A 99 30.20 -31.04 9.16
CA ALA A 99 29.40 -30.03 9.81
C ALA A 99 29.76 -28.60 9.32
N GLY A 100 31.01 -28.37 8.93
CA GLY A 100 31.49 -27.08 8.46
C GLY A 100 30.90 -26.71 7.10
N ALA A 101 30.96 -27.61 6.14
CA ALA A 101 30.34 -27.41 4.83
C ALA A 101 28.83 -27.25 4.93
N GLY A 102 28.17 -28.06 5.78
CA GLY A 102 26.74 -27.95 6.05
C GLY A 102 26.34 -26.59 6.64
N ALA A 103 27.10 -26.09 7.61
CA ALA A 103 26.89 -24.77 8.20
C ALA A 103 27.03 -23.63 7.17
N GLY A 104 28.06 -23.70 6.30
CA GLY A 104 28.29 -22.70 5.25
C GLY A 104 27.16 -22.62 4.26
N ILE A 105 26.73 -23.75 3.73
CA ILE A 105 25.60 -23.83 2.76
C ILE A 105 24.31 -23.33 3.42
N GLY A 106 24.05 -23.78 4.67
CA GLY A 106 22.88 -23.39 5.43
C GLY A 106 22.83 -21.89 5.74
N ALA A 107 23.98 -21.26 6.05
CA ALA A 107 24.07 -19.82 6.25
C ALA A 107 23.70 -19.04 5.00
N ILE A 108 24.21 -19.44 3.83
CA ILE A 108 23.89 -18.79 2.55
C ILE A 108 22.40 -18.91 2.23
N ALA A 109 21.84 -20.10 2.33
CA ALA A 109 20.42 -20.35 2.09
C ALA A 109 19.54 -19.56 3.08
N GLY A 110 19.89 -19.54 4.36
CA GLY A 110 19.20 -18.82 5.41
C GLY A 110 19.22 -17.29 5.20
N THR A 111 20.33 -16.73 4.70
CA THR A 111 20.43 -15.31 4.34
C THR A 111 19.42 -14.93 3.24
N MET A 112 19.31 -15.76 2.21
CA MET A 112 18.37 -15.52 1.09
C MET A 112 16.92 -15.58 1.56
N VAL A 113 16.56 -16.57 2.39
CA VAL A 113 15.20 -16.72 2.94
C VAL A 113 14.86 -15.56 3.86
N GLY A 114 15.77 -15.17 4.78
CA GLY A 114 15.59 -14.05 5.67
C GLY A 114 15.36 -12.74 4.90
N GLY A 115 16.15 -12.47 3.86
CA GLY A 115 15.98 -11.29 3.03
C GLY A 115 14.67 -11.24 2.23
N ARG A 116 14.12 -12.39 1.83
CA ARG A 116 12.80 -12.46 1.17
C ARG A 116 11.68 -12.14 2.16
N ARG A 117 11.72 -12.71 3.36
CA ARG A 117 10.72 -12.44 4.41
C ARG A 117 10.69 -10.97 4.82
N GLU A 118 11.86 -10.34 4.94
CA GLU A 118 11.95 -8.93 5.28
C GLU A 118 11.33 -8.05 4.18
N ARG A 119 11.61 -8.33 2.90
CA ARG A 119 10.96 -7.61 1.79
C ARG A 119 9.45 -7.77 1.81
N GLN A 120 8.95 -9.00 1.94
CA GLN A 120 7.51 -9.27 2.01
C GLN A 120 6.84 -8.55 3.19
N ALA A 121 7.49 -8.54 4.36
CA ALA A 121 6.96 -7.84 5.53
C ALA A 121 6.91 -6.31 5.32
N ARG A 122 7.92 -5.71 4.67
CA ARG A 122 7.92 -4.28 4.32
C ARG A 122 6.85 -3.96 3.28
N ASP A 123 6.76 -4.76 2.23
CA ASP A 123 5.73 -4.57 1.19
C ASP A 123 4.33 -4.63 1.80
N ALA A 124 4.08 -5.56 2.73
CA ALA A 124 2.82 -5.65 3.45
C ALA A 124 2.54 -4.39 4.30
N ARG A 125 3.55 -3.86 5.03
CA ARG A 125 3.40 -2.63 5.80
C ARG A 125 3.17 -1.41 4.90
N ASN A 126 3.89 -1.31 3.79
CA ASN A 126 3.69 -0.25 2.81
C ASN A 126 2.27 -0.29 2.21
N GLN A 127 1.78 -1.48 1.87
CA GLN A 127 0.40 -1.65 1.41
C GLN A 127 -0.62 -1.29 2.48
N GLN A 128 -0.38 -1.64 3.75
CA GLN A 128 -1.22 -1.23 4.86
C GLN A 128 -1.27 0.29 5.02
N ALA A 129 -0.13 0.98 4.94
CA ALA A 129 -0.07 2.44 5.04
C ALA A 129 -0.87 3.12 3.92
N VAL A 130 -0.77 2.62 2.68
CA VAL A 130 -1.58 3.10 1.54
C VAL A 130 -3.06 2.82 1.79
N GLY A 131 -3.41 1.62 2.25
CA GLY A 131 -4.80 1.24 2.56
C GLY A 131 -5.42 2.13 3.63
N GLN A 132 -4.68 2.44 4.69
CA GLN A 132 -5.15 3.35 5.75
C GLN A 132 -5.42 4.76 5.21
N GLN A 133 -4.55 5.29 4.35
CA GLN A 133 -4.77 6.59 3.72
C GLN A 133 -6.03 6.60 2.85
N GLN A 134 -6.25 5.57 2.06
CA GLN A 134 -7.45 5.41 1.23
C GLN A 134 -8.73 5.31 2.09
N GLU A 135 -8.69 4.57 3.20
CA GLU A 135 -9.83 4.43 4.11
C GLU A 135 -10.19 5.75 4.78
N MET A 136 -9.20 6.56 5.16
CA MET A 136 -9.46 7.91 5.67
C MET A 136 -10.19 8.76 4.62
N ILE A 137 -9.72 8.78 3.38
CA ILE A 137 -10.36 9.54 2.30
C ILE A 137 -11.77 9.01 2.02
N HIS A 138 -11.97 7.70 2.03
CA HIS A 138 -13.28 7.08 1.87
C HIS A 138 -14.24 7.47 3.00
N THR A 139 -13.75 7.49 4.24
CA THR A 139 -14.54 7.92 5.41
C THR A 139 -14.97 9.37 5.29
N PHE A 140 -14.06 10.26 4.84
CA PHE A 140 -14.41 11.65 4.57
C PHE A 140 -15.50 11.78 3.51
N TYR A 141 -15.34 11.11 2.35
CA TYR A 141 -16.32 11.22 1.27
C TYR A 141 -17.66 10.58 1.60
N ARG A 142 -17.71 9.59 2.46
CA ARG A 142 -18.96 9.04 3.00
C ARG A 142 -19.71 10.08 3.85
N ALA A 143 -19.01 10.80 4.72
CA ALA A 143 -19.61 11.88 5.50
C ALA A 143 -20.07 13.04 4.60
N TYR A 144 -19.24 13.46 3.66
CA TYR A 144 -19.58 14.46 2.66
C TYR A 144 -20.82 14.07 1.84
N GLY A 145 -20.86 12.83 1.36
CA GLY A 145 -22.00 12.29 0.62
C GLY A 145 -23.30 12.35 1.41
N ALA A 146 -23.28 11.90 2.66
CA ALA A 146 -24.44 11.94 3.55
C ALA A 146 -24.97 13.39 3.75
N CYS A 147 -24.07 14.38 3.86
CA CYS A 147 -24.48 15.79 3.94
C CYS A 147 -25.15 16.26 2.64
N MET A 148 -24.57 15.93 1.48
CA MET A 148 -25.12 16.32 0.17
C MET A 148 -26.46 15.62 -0.11
N GLU A 149 -26.60 14.35 0.22
CA GLU A 149 -27.88 13.61 0.10
C GLU A 149 -28.95 14.23 0.97
N GLY A 150 -28.63 14.62 2.21
CA GLY A 150 -29.55 15.32 3.09
C GLY A 150 -30.04 16.65 2.51
N ARG A 151 -29.29 17.27 1.58
CA ARG A 151 -29.68 18.50 0.87
C ARG A 151 -30.40 18.21 -0.47
N GLY A 152 -30.61 16.94 -0.82
CA GLY A 152 -31.34 16.55 -2.01
C GLY A 152 -30.47 16.43 -3.26
N TYR A 153 -29.22 16.03 -3.11
CA TYR A 153 -28.36 15.61 -4.22
C TYR A 153 -28.28 14.10 -4.29
N THR A 154 -27.98 13.58 -5.45
CA THR A 154 -27.67 12.15 -5.65
C THR A 154 -26.17 11.99 -5.80
N ILE A 155 -25.58 11.04 -5.09
CA ILE A 155 -24.14 10.75 -5.09
C ILE A 155 -23.90 9.44 -5.88
N LYS A 156 -22.87 9.46 -6.75
CA LYS A 156 -22.42 8.29 -7.50
C LYS A 156 -20.89 8.20 -7.47
#